data_7b6b56ca59e0f5c6a16dd86b7fe039de
#
_entry.id   7b6b56ca59e0f5c6a16dd86b7fe039de
#
_cell.length_a   1.000
_cell.length_b   1.000
_cell.length_c   1.000
_cell.angle_alpha   90.00
_cell.angle_beta   90.00
_cell.angle_gamma   90.00
#
_symmetry.space_group_name_H-M   'P 1'
#
loop_
_entity.id
_entity.type
_entity.pdbx_description
1 polymer ?
#
loop_
_entity_poly.entity_id
_entity_poly.type
_entity_poly.pdbx_seq_one_letter_code
_entity_poly.pdbx_strand_id
1 'polypeptide(L)'
;MHWHNGVFHSPSGLYLAEENGYLKLRVRVPTDSPVEKVYLRYSPDGEDHTVAAHTGREIPGYACRWWEVLVQPRNPRFHYRFLLMTENGGWWFTAAGLTRAIPTDQTDFQILTDRASSGWLDQAVFYQIFPDRFAVGDPSLRVRSGQHKLDGHPVVARNWGELPNLHQGAREFFGGDLLGVTDKLGYLQERLGINALYLNPIFTSPSSHKYDVASYTEVDPHLGGDQAFLKLRQASRERGMRLMLDVVPNHCGDQHPWFQAALADPKSESAEYFTFGAHPHEYEAWLGVRSLPKLNYHSPKLREVMYEGEDAVFKHWLRPPFEIDGWRIDVANMLARQGGHHLGHKVLRGIRKAVKAVDPSAYLLGENFFDASSFLQGDQLDGAMNYRGFMMPLYHWLTGRDYQAHMGREWGDRHPLASSDLELQWKSFRASVPWLVTRQQLNLLGCHDTPRLLRMVDGDLEKAKVARLLLFTYPGVPNVYYGDEIGLDGGRDPDNRRCMPWDEAEWDLDYLQGWTELIKLRKTLSSLTVGTYQSLTTADHTVSFLRESAEQRAIVVAKRAPDSVYRIAVAHAAVPDGTTFKDLLSGREARCEAGYLPIHHGATQLWISSSLA
;
A
#
# COMPACT_ATOMS: atom_id res chain seq x y z
N MET A 1 -2.88 5.70 -35.77
CA MET A 1 -2.54 5.17 -34.42
C MET A 1 -2.57 3.66 -34.50
N HIS A 2 -1.65 2.92 -33.91
CA HIS A 2 -1.73 1.45 -33.96
C HIS A 2 -2.93 1.00 -33.11
N TRP A 3 -3.85 0.24 -33.67
CA TRP A 3 -5.07 -0.26 -33.02
C TRP A 3 -4.80 -0.97 -31.68
N HIS A 4 -3.60 -1.58 -31.53
CA HIS A 4 -3.17 -2.27 -30.32
C HIS A 4 -3.28 -1.42 -29.04
N ASN A 5 -3.01 -0.12 -29.15
CA ASN A 5 -3.05 0.79 -28.00
C ASN A 5 -4.48 1.06 -27.49
N GLY A 6 -5.48 0.81 -28.32
CA GLY A 6 -6.89 1.02 -27.99
C GLY A 6 -7.59 -0.20 -27.40
N VAL A 7 -6.94 -1.38 -27.43
CA VAL A 7 -7.47 -2.58 -26.77
C VAL A 7 -7.34 -2.41 -25.26
N PHE A 8 -8.47 -2.51 -24.57
CA PHE A 8 -8.46 -2.32 -23.13
C PHE A 8 -9.49 -3.18 -22.40
N HIS A 9 -9.12 -3.67 -21.25
CA HIS A 9 -9.95 -4.33 -20.26
C HIS A 9 -9.40 -4.04 -18.87
N SER A 10 -10.29 -4.01 -17.90
CA SER A 10 -9.97 -3.95 -16.47
C SER A 10 -10.95 -4.83 -15.71
N PRO A 11 -10.54 -5.63 -14.72
CA PRO A 11 -11.46 -6.44 -13.90
C PRO A 11 -12.25 -5.59 -12.91
N SER A 12 -12.85 -4.50 -13.36
CA SER A 12 -13.63 -3.58 -12.53
C SER A 12 -14.51 -2.64 -13.36
N GLY A 13 -15.42 -1.96 -12.69
CA GLY A 13 -16.21 -0.88 -13.23
C GLY A 13 -17.02 -1.28 -14.48
N LEU A 14 -16.84 -0.57 -15.58
CA LEU A 14 -17.58 -0.78 -16.83
C LEU A 14 -17.25 -2.11 -17.54
N TYR A 15 -16.16 -2.75 -17.17
CA TYR A 15 -15.61 -3.93 -17.85
C TYR A 15 -15.98 -5.25 -17.16
N LEU A 16 -16.54 -5.18 -15.97
CA LEU A 16 -16.97 -6.32 -15.17
C LEU A 16 -18.32 -6.05 -14.54
N ALA A 17 -19.28 -6.94 -14.76
CA ALA A 17 -20.54 -6.97 -14.02
C ALA A 17 -20.80 -8.41 -13.54
N GLU A 18 -21.52 -8.53 -12.45
CA GLU A 18 -22.01 -9.82 -11.96
C GLU A 18 -23.52 -9.90 -12.23
N GLU A 19 -23.94 -10.95 -12.92
CA GLU A 19 -25.33 -11.18 -13.30
C GLU A 19 -25.69 -12.65 -13.01
N ASN A 20 -26.56 -12.88 -12.01
CA ASN A 20 -27.06 -14.23 -11.65
C ASN A 20 -25.98 -15.30 -11.43
N GLY A 21 -24.88 -14.95 -10.78
CA GLY A 21 -23.73 -15.85 -10.53
C GLY A 21 -22.80 -16.04 -11.73
N TYR A 22 -23.02 -15.27 -12.80
CA TYR A 22 -22.11 -15.19 -13.94
C TYR A 22 -21.34 -13.86 -13.90
N LEU A 23 -20.10 -13.90 -14.37
CA LEU A 23 -19.32 -12.70 -14.66
C LEU A 23 -19.56 -12.31 -16.12
N LYS A 24 -20.02 -11.09 -16.33
CA LYS A 24 -20.04 -10.44 -17.64
C LYS A 24 -18.74 -9.66 -17.79
N LEU A 25 -17.86 -10.13 -18.65
CA LEU A 25 -16.58 -9.51 -18.95
C LEU A 25 -16.66 -8.78 -20.28
N ARG A 26 -16.10 -7.57 -20.31
CA ARG A 26 -16.08 -6.71 -21.51
C ARG A 26 -14.65 -6.36 -21.88
N VAL A 27 -14.32 -6.47 -23.15
CA VAL A 27 -13.09 -5.92 -23.71
C VAL A 27 -13.44 -4.87 -24.77
N ARG A 28 -12.77 -3.74 -24.68
CA ARG A 28 -12.88 -2.65 -25.64
C ARG A 28 -11.85 -2.82 -26.73
N VAL A 29 -12.29 -2.72 -27.98
CA VAL A 29 -11.44 -2.82 -29.18
C VAL A 29 -11.77 -1.64 -30.10
N PRO A 30 -10.79 -0.92 -30.65
CA PRO A 30 -11.04 0.17 -31.58
C PRO A 30 -11.90 -0.26 -32.77
N THR A 31 -12.79 0.61 -33.23
CA THR A 31 -13.70 0.31 -34.36
C THR A 31 -12.98 0.12 -35.68
N ASP A 32 -11.80 0.71 -35.85
CA ASP A 32 -10.91 0.61 -37.01
C ASP A 32 -9.90 -0.54 -36.92
N SER A 33 -10.03 -1.40 -35.89
CA SER A 33 -9.13 -2.54 -35.70
C SER A 33 -9.44 -3.70 -36.67
N PRO A 34 -8.46 -4.52 -37.04
CA PRO A 34 -8.65 -5.72 -37.87
C PRO A 34 -9.21 -6.93 -37.07
N VAL A 35 -9.71 -6.71 -35.85
CA VAL A 35 -10.23 -7.79 -34.99
C VAL A 35 -11.60 -8.25 -35.47
N GLU A 36 -11.69 -9.53 -35.85
CA GLU A 36 -12.91 -10.14 -36.37
C GLU A 36 -13.66 -10.97 -35.32
N LYS A 37 -12.90 -11.61 -34.39
CA LYS A 37 -13.45 -12.46 -33.33
C LYS A 37 -12.66 -12.27 -32.05
N VAL A 38 -13.34 -12.40 -30.92
CA VAL A 38 -12.72 -12.40 -29.59
C VAL A 38 -13.18 -13.64 -28.84
N TYR A 39 -12.25 -14.27 -28.16
CA TYR A 39 -12.49 -15.40 -27.29
C TYR A 39 -11.95 -15.11 -25.89
N LEU A 40 -12.63 -15.61 -24.87
CA LEU A 40 -12.12 -15.71 -23.52
C LEU A 40 -11.50 -17.09 -23.31
N ARG A 41 -10.24 -17.15 -22.89
CA ARG A 41 -9.60 -18.37 -22.39
C ARG A 41 -9.53 -18.32 -20.87
N TYR A 42 -9.89 -19.40 -20.20
CA TYR A 42 -9.77 -19.59 -18.75
C TYR A 42 -9.58 -21.09 -18.43
N SER A 43 -9.18 -21.41 -17.20
CA SER A 43 -8.78 -22.76 -16.81
C SER A 43 -9.37 -23.12 -15.42
N PRO A 44 -10.67 -23.53 -15.36
CA PRO A 44 -11.34 -23.73 -14.08
C PRO A 44 -10.94 -25.03 -13.35
N ASP A 45 -10.45 -25.99 -14.10
CA ASP A 45 -10.12 -27.35 -13.63
C ASP A 45 -8.69 -27.79 -14.02
N GLY A 46 -7.86 -26.83 -14.43
CA GLY A 46 -6.50 -27.07 -14.91
C GLY A 46 -6.40 -27.31 -16.42
N GLU A 47 -7.54 -27.43 -17.13
CA GLU A 47 -7.62 -27.54 -18.58
C GLU A 47 -8.12 -26.25 -19.22
N ASP A 48 -7.69 -25.99 -20.46
CA ASP A 48 -8.06 -24.79 -21.20
C ASP A 48 -9.50 -24.83 -21.70
N HIS A 49 -10.29 -23.87 -21.28
CA HIS A 49 -11.62 -23.62 -21.80
C HIS A 49 -11.63 -22.32 -22.60
N THR A 50 -12.36 -22.33 -23.72
CA THR A 50 -12.51 -21.17 -24.58
C THR A 50 -13.98 -20.89 -24.86
N VAL A 51 -14.38 -19.64 -24.62
CA VAL A 51 -15.75 -19.15 -24.87
C VAL A 51 -15.68 -17.99 -25.84
N ALA A 52 -16.51 -18.04 -26.90
CA ALA A 52 -16.61 -16.93 -27.84
C ALA A 52 -17.29 -15.72 -27.21
N ALA A 53 -16.70 -14.55 -27.36
CA ALA A 53 -17.35 -13.30 -27.06
C ALA A 53 -18.27 -12.88 -28.22
N HIS A 54 -19.30 -12.15 -27.92
CA HIS A 54 -20.19 -11.54 -28.89
C HIS A 54 -20.08 -10.02 -28.85
N THR A 55 -20.50 -9.35 -29.90
CA THR A 55 -20.53 -7.90 -29.94
C THR A 55 -21.57 -7.38 -28.94
N GLY A 56 -21.11 -6.63 -27.96
CA GLY A 56 -21.95 -6.04 -26.93
C GLY A 56 -22.68 -4.79 -27.46
N ARG A 57 -23.60 -4.29 -26.63
CA ARG A 57 -24.29 -3.03 -26.89
C ARG A 57 -23.26 -1.89 -26.89
N GLU A 58 -23.34 -1.01 -27.89
CA GLU A 58 -22.55 0.21 -27.91
C GLU A 58 -22.87 1.06 -26.66
N ILE A 59 -21.83 1.59 -26.03
CA ILE A 59 -21.97 2.56 -24.95
C ILE A 59 -21.79 3.95 -25.59
N PRO A 60 -22.79 4.82 -25.50
CA PRO A 60 -22.66 6.17 -26.04
C PRO A 60 -21.42 6.88 -25.52
N GLY A 61 -20.75 7.64 -26.38
CA GLY A 61 -19.55 8.38 -26.01
C GLY A 61 -18.22 7.58 -26.09
N TYR A 62 -18.27 6.29 -26.45
CA TYR A 62 -17.06 5.47 -26.66
C TYR A 62 -16.85 5.16 -28.15
N ALA A 63 -15.77 5.67 -28.74
CA ALA A 63 -15.38 5.37 -30.12
C ALA A 63 -14.72 3.99 -30.22
N CYS A 64 -15.44 2.92 -29.82
CA CYS A 64 -14.91 1.57 -29.80
C CYS A 64 -16.01 0.53 -30.01
N ARG A 65 -15.58 -0.68 -30.40
CA ARG A 65 -16.41 -1.89 -30.42
C ARG A 65 -16.22 -2.63 -29.10
N TRP A 66 -17.33 -2.94 -28.46
CA TRP A 66 -17.38 -3.75 -27.26
C TRP A 66 -17.56 -5.23 -27.61
N TRP A 67 -16.80 -6.08 -26.94
CA TRP A 67 -16.99 -7.51 -26.94
C TRP A 67 -17.33 -7.96 -25.54
N GLU A 68 -18.39 -8.76 -25.40
CA GLU A 68 -18.91 -9.24 -24.13
C GLU A 68 -18.88 -10.76 -24.08
N VAL A 69 -18.58 -11.32 -22.92
CA VAL A 69 -18.66 -12.73 -22.65
C VAL A 69 -19.23 -12.96 -21.25
N LEU A 70 -20.14 -13.94 -21.15
CA LEU A 70 -20.65 -14.43 -19.88
C LEU A 70 -19.93 -15.72 -19.52
N VAL A 71 -19.39 -15.79 -18.31
CA VAL A 71 -18.66 -16.96 -17.79
C VAL A 71 -19.05 -17.21 -16.34
N GLN A 72 -19.23 -18.46 -15.97
CA GLN A 72 -19.44 -18.84 -14.58
C GLN A 72 -18.08 -19.11 -13.94
N PRO A 73 -17.65 -18.31 -12.94
CA PRO A 73 -16.42 -18.60 -12.22
C PRO A 73 -16.64 -19.84 -11.33
N ARG A 74 -15.69 -20.76 -11.34
CA ARG A 74 -15.72 -21.98 -10.52
C ARG A 74 -14.67 -21.98 -9.41
N ASN A 75 -13.69 -21.10 -9.53
CA ASN A 75 -12.57 -20.99 -8.59
C ASN A 75 -12.61 -19.65 -7.83
N PRO A 76 -12.25 -19.64 -6.54
CA PRO A 76 -12.15 -18.40 -5.76
C PRO A 76 -11.24 -17.34 -6.38
N ARG A 77 -10.21 -17.78 -7.10
CA ARG A 77 -9.33 -16.93 -7.91
C ARG A 77 -9.51 -17.31 -9.38
N PHE A 78 -10.27 -16.50 -10.09
CA PHE A 78 -10.59 -16.71 -11.49
C PHE A 78 -9.56 -16.03 -12.38
N HIS A 79 -8.78 -16.82 -13.12
CA HIS A 79 -7.78 -16.39 -14.08
C HIS A 79 -8.33 -16.48 -15.50
N TYR A 80 -8.08 -15.44 -16.30
CA TYR A 80 -8.51 -15.43 -17.70
C TYR A 80 -7.70 -14.46 -18.55
N ARG A 81 -7.74 -14.66 -19.85
CA ARG A 81 -7.18 -13.77 -20.88
C ARG A 81 -8.07 -13.77 -22.12
N PHE A 82 -7.91 -12.77 -22.97
CA PHE A 82 -8.62 -12.71 -24.24
C PHE A 82 -7.70 -13.14 -25.39
N LEU A 83 -8.28 -13.79 -26.40
CA LEU A 83 -7.66 -14.07 -27.68
C LEU A 83 -8.43 -13.28 -28.75
N LEU A 84 -7.74 -12.34 -29.39
CA LEU A 84 -8.26 -11.50 -30.45
C LEU A 84 -7.78 -12.06 -31.80
N MET A 85 -8.71 -12.46 -32.65
CA MET A 85 -8.42 -13.02 -33.96
C MET A 85 -8.50 -11.94 -35.03
N THR A 86 -7.47 -11.89 -35.89
CA THR A 86 -7.37 -11.02 -37.06
C THR A 86 -7.06 -11.87 -38.29
N GLU A 87 -7.20 -11.31 -39.47
CA GLU A 87 -6.76 -11.97 -40.72
C GLU A 87 -5.30 -12.50 -40.67
N ASN A 88 -4.45 -11.78 -39.92
CA ASN A 88 -3.03 -12.08 -39.78
C ASN A 88 -2.68 -12.93 -38.54
N GLY A 89 -3.66 -13.62 -37.94
CA GLY A 89 -3.49 -14.50 -36.80
C GLY A 89 -3.95 -13.90 -35.46
N GLY A 90 -3.75 -14.66 -34.38
CA GLY A 90 -4.23 -14.33 -33.05
C GLY A 90 -3.30 -13.43 -32.25
N TRP A 91 -3.89 -12.65 -31.37
CA TRP A 91 -3.23 -11.83 -30.36
C TRP A 91 -3.78 -12.15 -28.98
N TRP A 92 -2.92 -12.50 -28.07
CA TRP A 92 -3.27 -12.69 -26.68
C TRP A 92 -3.29 -11.35 -25.95
N PHE A 93 -4.34 -11.12 -25.17
CA PHE A 93 -4.47 -9.92 -24.33
C PHE A 93 -4.60 -10.32 -22.87
N THR A 94 -3.60 -9.94 -22.07
CA THR A 94 -3.46 -10.19 -20.63
C THR A 94 -3.34 -8.88 -19.86
N ALA A 95 -3.26 -8.94 -18.54
CA ALA A 95 -3.00 -7.76 -17.70
C ALA A 95 -1.63 -7.10 -18.03
N ALA A 96 -0.68 -7.86 -18.59
CA ALA A 96 0.60 -7.32 -19.08
C ALA A 96 0.50 -6.70 -20.49
N GLY A 97 -0.64 -6.83 -21.19
CA GLY A 97 -0.91 -6.24 -22.49
C GLY A 97 -1.04 -7.26 -23.61
N LEU A 98 -0.92 -6.78 -24.87
CA LEU A 98 -1.03 -7.58 -26.09
C LEU A 98 0.29 -8.23 -26.47
N THR A 99 0.22 -9.50 -26.89
CA THR A 99 1.35 -10.27 -27.40
C THR A 99 0.89 -11.30 -28.44
N ARG A 100 1.76 -11.63 -29.41
CA ARG A 100 1.54 -12.76 -30.33
C ARG A 100 2.07 -14.08 -29.77
N ALA A 101 3.02 -14.01 -28.85
CA ALA A 101 3.51 -15.20 -28.14
C ALA A 101 2.46 -15.69 -27.15
N ILE A 102 2.36 -17.00 -26.97
CA ILE A 102 1.48 -17.59 -25.96
C ILE A 102 2.01 -17.18 -24.57
N PRO A 103 1.23 -16.40 -23.78
CA PRO A 103 1.68 -15.97 -22.47
C PRO A 103 1.53 -17.08 -21.43
N THR A 104 2.30 -17.00 -20.36
CA THR A 104 2.05 -17.81 -19.15
C THR A 104 0.85 -17.29 -18.36
N ASP A 105 0.26 -18.12 -17.51
CA ASP A 105 -0.90 -17.76 -16.69
C ASP A 105 -0.59 -16.70 -15.62
N GLN A 106 0.69 -16.42 -15.36
CA GLN A 106 1.12 -15.42 -14.39
C GLN A 106 0.68 -13.99 -14.71
N THR A 107 0.44 -13.70 -15.99
CA THR A 107 0.02 -12.38 -16.44
C THR A 107 -1.47 -12.31 -16.80
N ASP A 108 -2.24 -13.35 -16.52
CA ASP A 108 -3.68 -13.34 -16.74
C ASP A 108 -4.37 -12.25 -15.93
N PHE A 109 -5.50 -11.77 -16.42
CA PHE A 109 -6.42 -11.01 -15.57
C PHE A 109 -6.94 -11.91 -14.46
N GLN A 110 -7.09 -11.35 -13.26
CA GLN A 110 -7.46 -12.11 -12.07
C GLN A 110 -8.60 -11.42 -11.32
N ILE A 111 -9.62 -12.19 -10.98
CA ILE A 111 -10.75 -11.77 -10.15
C ILE A 111 -10.81 -12.69 -8.92
N LEU A 112 -11.03 -12.11 -7.74
CA LEU A 112 -11.35 -12.83 -6.52
C LEU A 112 -12.88 -12.90 -6.41
N THR A 113 -13.45 -14.09 -6.62
CA THR A 113 -14.89 -14.29 -6.75
C THR A 113 -15.58 -14.54 -5.41
N ASP A 114 -14.82 -14.91 -4.38
CA ASP A 114 -15.28 -15.12 -3.02
C ASP A 114 -15.10 -13.90 -2.11
N ARG A 115 -14.73 -12.75 -2.71
CA ARG A 115 -14.40 -11.54 -1.97
C ARG A 115 -15.01 -10.29 -2.57
N ALA A 116 -15.67 -9.54 -1.70
CA ALA A 116 -15.91 -8.13 -1.92
C ALA A 116 -14.76 -7.31 -1.33
N SER A 117 -14.55 -6.10 -1.83
CA SER A 117 -13.77 -5.08 -1.12
C SER A 117 -14.41 -4.89 0.26
N SER A 118 -13.58 -4.68 1.31
CA SER A 118 -14.08 -4.27 2.62
C SER A 118 -14.81 -2.91 2.58
N GLY A 119 -14.86 -2.26 1.41
CA GLY A 119 -15.57 -1.01 1.13
C GLY A 119 -14.88 0.20 1.73
N TRP A 120 -14.52 0.16 3.01
CA TRP A 120 -13.88 1.29 3.68
C TRP A 120 -12.46 1.59 3.15
N LEU A 121 -11.73 0.57 2.68
CA LEU A 121 -10.39 0.74 2.12
C LEU A 121 -10.39 1.58 0.83
N ASP A 122 -11.45 1.52 0.05
CA ASP A 122 -11.54 2.29 -1.21
C ASP A 122 -11.49 3.80 -0.96
N GLN A 123 -11.99 4.26 0.18
CA GLN A 123 -11.98 5.66 0.59
C GLN A 123 -10.96 5.98 1.69
N ALA A 124 -10.19 4.98 2.15
CA ALA A 124 -9.21 5.19 3.21
C ALA A 124 -8.06 6.06 2.73
N VAL A 125 -7.65 6.96 3.61
CA VAL A 125 -6.38 7.66 3.57
C VAL A 125 -5.75 7.45 4.94
N PHE A 126 -4.69 6.65 4.97
CA PHE A 126 -3.96 6.36 6.20
C PHE A 126 -3.02 7.49 6.58
N TYR A 127 -2.87 7.65 7.89
CA TYR A 127 -1.82 8.47 8.49
C TYR A 127 -1.00 7.60 9.44
N GLN A 128 0.27 7.41 9.12
CA GLN A 128 1.19 6.61 9.91
C GLN A 128 1.81 7.42 11.02
N ILE A 129 1.69 6.94 12.26
CA ILE A 129 2.16 7.60 13.46
C ILE A 129 3.22 6.74 14.16
N PHE A 130 4.36 7.36 14.48
CA PHE A 130 5.34 6.83 15.41
C PHE A 130 5.06 7.44 16.80
N PRO A 131 4.42 6.71 17.75
CA PRO A 131 3.81 7.31 18.92
C PRO A 131 4.75 8.16 19.79
N ASP A 132 5.96 7.66 20.05
CA ASP A 132 6.98 8.39 20.86
C ASP A 132 7.37 9.77 20.29
N ARG A 133 7.09 10.02 18.99
CA ARG A 133 7.54 11.20 18.25
C ARG A 133 6.41 12.09 17.74
N PHE A 134 5.16 11.72 17.98
CA PHE A 134 4.02 12.43 17.39
C PHE A 134 3.46 13.54 18.28
N ALA A 135 3.04 13.23 19.50
CA ALA A 135 2.51 14.24 20.45
C ALA A 135 2.58 13.74 21.88
N VAL A 136 2.79 14.68 22.82
CA VAL A 136 2.79 14.41 24.26
C VAL A 136 1.42 14.79 24.82
N GLY A 137 0.68 13.81 25.36
CA GLY A 137 -0.58 14.04 26.05
C GLY A 137 -0.42 14.11 27.57
N ASP A 138 0.36 13.19 28.14
CA ASP A 138 0.65 13.15 29.57
C ASP A 138 2.17 13.10 29.83
N PRO A 139 2.79 14.24 30.20
CA PRO A 139 4.22 14.28 30.51
C PRO A 139 4.68 13.36 31.65
N SER A 140 3.76 12.88 32.49
CA SER A 140 4.10 11.98 33.61
C SER A 140 4.46 10.56 33.12
N LEU A 141 4.04 10.18 31.91
CA LEU A 141 4.33 8.88 31.27
C LEU A 141 5.76 8.78 30.71
N ARG A 142 6.46 9.91 30.62
CA ARG A 142 7.79 9.97 29.99
C ARG A 142 8.81 9.06 30.68
N VAL A 143 9.57 8.32 29.86
CA VAL A 143 10.75 7.57 30.32
C VAL A 143 11.79 8.54 30.88
N ARG A 144 12.40 8.19 32.00
CA ARG A 144 13.51 8.95 32.60
C ARG A 144 14.83 8.36 32.15
N SER A 145 15.85 9.19 31.96
CA SER A 145 17.20 8.71 31.65
C SER A 145 17.69 7.73 32.72
N GLY A 146 18.16 6.56 32.27
CA GLY A 146 18.63 5.49 33.17
C GLY A 146 17.53 4.67 33.85
N GLN A 147 16.25 4.89 33.53
CA GLN A 147 15.13 4.16 34.15
C GLN A 147 15.22 2.64 33.94
N HIS A 148 15.69 2.22 32.77
CA HIS A 148 16.02 0.82 32.44
C HIS A 148 17.20 0.78 31.47
N LYS A 149 17.61 -0.43 31.07
CA LYS A 149 18.68 -0.63 30.10
C LYS A 149 18.17 -1.37 28.87
N LEU A 150 18.71 -1.02 27.72
CA LEU A 150 18.56 -1.73 26.46
C LEU A 150 19.97 -2.12 25.96
N ASP A 151 20.19 -3.39 25.67
CA ASP A 151 21.49 -3.95 25.29
C ASP A 151 22.64 -3.57 26.28
N GLY A 152 22.33 -3.59 27.57
CA GLY A 152 23.27 -3.26 28.65
C GLY A 152 23.53 -1.76 28.86
N HIS A 153 23.01 -0.89 28.03
CA HIS A 153 23.16 0.57 28.08
C HIS A 153 21.91 1.26 28.63
N PRO A 154 22.04 2.34 29.41
CA PRO A 154 20.90 3.07 29.92
C PRO A 154 20.11 3.75 28.80
N VAL A 155 18.79 3.81 28.95
CA VAL A 155 17.92 4.62 28.07
C VAL A 155 18.11 6.10 28.35
N VAL A 156 17.78 6.94 27.36
CA VAL A 156 17.98 8.39 27.39
C VAL A 156 16.66 9.10 27.11
N ALA A 157 16.22 9.95 28.05
CA ALA A 157 15.14 10.88 27.82
C ALA A 157 15.65 12.10 27.04
N ARG A 158 14.95 12.48 25.99
CA ARG A 158 15.21 13.64 25.15
C ARG A 158 14.17 14.71 25.31
N ASN A 159 14.52 15.96 25.09
CA ASN A 159 13.52 17.01 24.99
C ASN A 159 12.80 16.96 23.65
N TRP A 160 11.53 17.38 23.65
CA TRP A 160 10.76 17.47 22.43
C TRP A 160 11.39 18.44 21.44
N GLY A 161 11.56 18.02 20.18
CA GLY A 161 12.19 18.81 19.13
C GLY A 161 13.73 18.68 19.00
N GLU A 162 14.40 18.01 19.97
CA GLU A 162 15.80 17.63 19.77
C GLU A 162 15.93 16.65 18.59
N LEU A 163 17.07 16.70 17.88
CA LEU A 163 17.34 15.74 16.81
C LEU A 163 17.71 14.38 17.39
N PRO A 164 17.25 13.26 16.81
CA PRO A 164 17.67 11.93 17.20
C PRO A 164 19.17 11.71 17.01
N ASN A 165 19.80 11.02 17.94
CA ASN A 165 21.19 10.65 17.82
C ASN A 165 21.34 9.39 16.95
N LEU A 166 22.12 9.48 15.87
CA LEU A 166 22.30 8.42 14.88
C LEU A 166 22.85 7.09 15.45
N HIS A 167 23.45 7.12 16.66
CA HIS A 167 24.03 5.93 17.29
C HIS A 167 23.24 5.41 18.49
N GLN A 168 22.14 6.05 18.86
CA GLN A 168 21.38 5.74 20.07
C GLN A 168 19.89 5.54 19.85
N GLY A 169 19.41 5.57 18.61
CA GLY A 169 18.01 5.70 18.20
C GLY A 169 17.00 4.87 18.98
N ALA A 170 17.26 3.57 19.19
CA ALA A 170 16.35 2.68 19.92
C ALA A 170 16.22 3.02 21.42
N ARG A 171 17.26 3.64 22.02
CA ARG A 171 17.34 3.98 23.45
C ARG A 171 16.84 5.39 23.78
N GLU A 172 16.53 6.21 22.77
CA GLU A 172 16.09 7.59 22.96
C GLU A 172 14.58 7.69 22.97
N PHE A 173 14.04 8.27 24.04
CA PHE A 173 12.62 8.48 24.24
C PHE A 173 12.33 9.98 24.28
N PHE A 174 11.36 10.41 23.48
CA PHE A 174 10.91 11.82 23.40
C PHE A 174 9.61 12.04 24.16
N GLY A 175 8.91 10.96 24.50
CA GLY A 175 7.78 10.96 25.41
C GLY A 175 6.44 11.31 24.77
N GLY A 176 6.28 11.07 23.49
CA GLY A 176 4.96 11.02 22.84
C GLY A 176 4.18 9.79 23.34
N ASP A 177 2.85 9.90 23.38
CA ASP A 177 1.96 8.90 23.94
C ASP A 177 0.60 8.84 23.21
N LEU A 178 -0.25 7.85 23.54
CA LEU A 178 -1.55 7.67 22.88
C LEU A 178 -2.58 8.72 23.27
N LEU A 179 -2.42 9.40 24.42
CA LEU A 179 -3.28 10.54 24.78
C LEU A 179 -2.95 11.73 23.87
N GLY A 180 -1.66 11.97 23.59
CA GLY A 180 -1.23 12.97 22.62
C GLY A 180 -1.75 12.68 21.22
N VAL A 181 -1.77 11.42 20.78
CA VAL A 181 -2.42 11.03 19.52
C VAL A 181 -3.91 11.36 19.57
N THR A 182 -4.59 11.06 20.69
CA THR A 182 -6.02 11.35 20.86
C THR A 182 -6.32 12.84 20.74
N ASP A 183 -5.51 13.69 21.37
CA ASP A 183 -5.65 15.15 21.33
C ASP A 183 -5.50 15.73 19.91
N LYS A 184 -4.81 15.04 19.03
CA LYS A 184 -4.55 15.48 17.65
C LYS A 184 -5.50 14.90 16.61
N LEU A 185 -6.50 14.11 17.00
CA LEU A 185 -7.49 13.54 16.06
C LEU A 185 -8.28 14.63 15.29
N GLY A 186 -8.56 15.78 15.92
CA GLY A 186 -9.18 16.93 15.26
C GLY A 186 -8.34 17.46 14.11
N TYR A 187 -7.03 17.65 14.32
CA TYR A 187 -6.09 18.04 13.24
C TYR A 187 -6.12 17.04 12.09
N LEU A 188 -6.01 15.74 12.40
CA LEU A 188 -5.94 14.68 11.39
C LEU A 188 -7.22 14.60 10.56
N GLN A 189 -8.40 14.66 11.21
CA GLN A 189 -9.66 14.49 10.50
C GLN A 189 -10.18 15.79 9.88
N GLU A 190 -10.26 16.86 10.67
CA GLU A 190 -10.97 18.10 10.29
C GLU A 190 -10.11 18.97 9.39
N ARG A 191 -8.80 19.04 9.65
CA ARG A 191 -7.89 19.85 8.86
C ARG A 191 -7.28 19.10 7.69
N LEU A 192 -6.74 17.87 7.89
CA LEU A 192 -6.15 17.08 6.82
C LEU A 192 -7.17 16.25 6.02
N GLY A 193 -8.25 15.80 6.66
CA GLY A 193 -9.22 14.90 6.05
C GLY A 193 -8.86 13.41 6.15
N ILE A 194 -7.94 13.02 7.03
CA ILE A 194 -7.56 11.64 7.31
C ILE A 194 -8.74 10.87 7.91
N ASN A 195 -8.90 9.60 7.54
CA ASN A 195 -9.96 8.74 8.06
C ASN A 195 -9.48 7.34 8.48
N ALA A 196 -8.17 7.09 8.44
CA ALA A 196 -7.58 5.85 8.91
C ALA A 196 -6.22 6.12 9.56
N LEU A 197 -5.96 5.50 10.72
CA LEU A 197 -4.70 5.59 11.43
C LEU A 197 -3.93 4.29 11.28
N TYR A 198 -2.62 4.40 11.10
CA TYR A 198 -1.67 3.31 11.24
C TYR A 198 -0.69 3.68 12.35
N LEU A 199 -0.73 2.95 13.46
CA LEU A 199 0.21 3.13 14.56
C LEU A 199 1.38 2.15 14.40
N ASN A 200 2.61 2.65 14.42
CA ASN A 200 3.79 1.82 14.69
C ASN A 200 3.61 1.11 16.04
N PRO A 201 4.41 0.04 16.36
CA PRO A 201 4.10 -0.82 17.50
C PRO A 201 3.85 -0.06 18.79
N ILE A 202 2.84 -0.50 19.54
CA ILE A 202 2.43 0.09 20.81
C ILE A 202 2.54 -0.87 22.00
N PHE A 203 2.91 -2.12 21.75
CA PHE A 203 2.99 -3.14 22.77
C PHE A 203 4.18 -2.95 23.69
N THR A 204 4.10 -3.50 24.90
CA THR A 204 5.15 -3.40 25.92
C THR A 204 6.49 -3.85 25.35
N SER A 205 7.51 -2.98 25.48
CA SER A 205 8.84 -3.17 24.91
C SER A 205 9.86 -2.24 25.57
N PRO A 206 11.12 -2.64 25.71
CA PRO A 206 12.15 -1.81 26.32
C PRO A 206 12.66 -0.67 25.40
N SER A 207 12.46 -0.75 24.10
CA SER A 207 12.90 0.27 23.13
C SER A 207 11.83 1.33 22.84
N SER A 208 12.25 2.46 22.28
CA SER A 208 11.32 3.50 21.83
C SER A 208 10.55 3.12 20.57
N HIS A 209 11.09 2.23 19.73
CA HIS A 209 10.44 1.77 18.49
C HIS A 209 9.49 0.58 18.71
N LYS A 210 9.66 -0.17 19.80
CA LYS A 210 8.80 -1.29 20.25
C LYS A 210 8.71 -2.51 19.33
N TYR A 211 9.66 -2.68 18.41
CA TYR A 211 9.78 -3.90 17.60
C TYR A 211 10.40 -5.08 18.37
N ASP A 212 11.04 -4.84 19.51
CA ASP A 212 11.52 -5.84 20.47
C ASP A 212 10.46 -6.13 21.54
N VAL A 213 9.33 -6.69 21.09
CA VAL A 213 8.11 -6.91 21.89
C VAL A 213 8.39 -7.77 23.13
N ALA A 214 7.98 -7.29 24.31
CA ALA A 214 8.02 -8.01 25.58
C ALA A 214 6.64 -8.52 26.04
N SER A 215 5.53 -7.99 25.53
CA SER A 215 4.17 -8.50 25.70
C SER A 215 3.36 -8.20 24.44
N TYR A 216 2.60 -9.17 23.93
CA TYR A 216 1.71 -9.00 22.78
C TYR A 216 0.27 -8.59 23.15
N THR A 217 -0.06 -8.62 24.42
CA THR A 217 -1.42 -8.43 24.93
C THR A 217 -1.59 -7.20 25.83
N GLU A 218 -0.54 -6.40 25.97
CA GLU A 218 -0.55 -5.20 26.80
C GLU A 218 0.07 -4.03 26.04
N VAL A 219 -0.60 -2.90 26.05
CA VAL A 219 -0.04 -1.63 25.57
C VAL A 219 1.04 -1.13 26.53
N ASP A 220 2.13 -0.62 25.99
CA ASP A 220 3.25 -0.12 26.78
C ASP A 220 2.82 0.97 27.76
N PRO A 221 3.17 0.85 29.07
CA PRO A 221 2.82 1.85 30.09
C PRO A 221 3.31 3.27 29.75
N HIS A 222 4.45 3.40 29.06
CA HIS A 222 4.98 4.71 28.64
C HIS A 222 4.15 5.37 27.52
N LEU A 223 3.31 4.59 26.82
CA LEU A 223 2.32 5.10 25.88
C LEU A 223 0.95 5.33 26.54
N GLY A 224 0.82 5.07 27.86
CA GLY A 224 -0.40 5.22 28.65
C GLY A 224 -1.20 3.94 28.86
N GLY A 225 -0.63 2.79 28.44
CA GLY A 225 -1.23 1.47 28.63
C GLY A 225 -2.58 1.30 27.93
N ASP A 226 -3.28 0.21 28.26
CA ASP A 226 -4.58 -0.13 27.67
C ASP A 226 -5.63 0.96 27.83
N GLN A 227 -5.61 1.70 28.95
CA GLN A 227 -6.56 2.77 29.20
C GLN A 227 -6.43 3.94 28.21
N ALA A 228 -5.20 4.34 27.86
CA ALA A 228 -4.98 5.37 26.86
C ALA A 228 -5.36 4.87 25.45
N PHE A 229 -5.09 3.59 25.16
CA PHE A 229 -5.52 2.98 23.90
C PHE A 229 -7.05 2.95 23.77
N LEU A 230 -7.77 2.56 24.81
CA LEU A 230 -9.24 2.54 24.79
C LEU A 230 -9.83 3.93 24.59
N LYS A 231 -9.24 4.97 25.19
CA LYS A 231 -9.62 6.37 24.94
C LYS A 231 -9.41 6.77 23.48
N LEU A 232 -8.24 6.44 22.92
CA LEU A 232 -7.94 6.70 21.52
C LEU A 232 -8.92 5.95 20.60
N ARG A 233 -9.20 4.68 20.93
CA ARG A 233 -10.12 3.86 20.14
C ARG A 233 -11.54 4.41 20.14
N GLN A 234 -12.04 4.79 21.31
CA GLN A 234 -13.34 5.43 21.44
C GLN A 234 -13.39 6.74 20.63
N ALA A 235 -12.43 7.63 20.83
CA ALA A 235 -12.40 8.93 20.16
C ALA A 235 -12.26 8.79 18.63
N SER A 236 -11.49 7.83 18.15
CA SER A 236 -11.37 7.54 16.71
C SER A 236 -12.68 7.00 16.11
N ARG A 237 -13.39 6.12 16.84
CA ARG A 237 -14.70 5.59 16.42
C ARG A 237 -15.78 6.66 16.35
N GLU A 238 -15.85 7.52 17.37
CA GLU A 238 -16.80 8.65 17.39
C GLU A 238 -16.61 9.57 16.19
N ARG A 239 -15.40 9.61 15.62
CA ARG A 239 -15.05 10.34 14.41
C ARG A 239 -15.17 9.50 13.11
N GLY A 240 -15.59 8.24 13.20
CA GLY A 240 -15.63 7.34 12.05
C GLY A 240 -14.27 7.00 11.46
N MET A 241 -13.19 7.17 12.22
CA MET A 241 -11.82 6.84 11.80
C MET A 241 -11.51 5.37 12.06
N ARG A 242 -10.82 4.73 11.12
CA ARG A 242 -10.29 3.37 11.25
C ARG A 242 -8.94 3.36 11.94
N LEU A 243 -8.60 2.24 12.58
CA LEU A 243 -7.36 2.08 13.34
C LEU A 243 -6.70 0.73 13.02
N MET A 244 -5.50 0.78 12.47
CA MET A 244 -4.64 -0.38 12.20
C MET A 244 -3.44 -0.36 13.14
N LEU A 245 -3.15 -1.50 13.77
CA LEU A 245 -1.96 -1.71 14.61
C LEU A 245 -0.87 -2.46 13.87
N ASP A 246 0.36 -2.27 14.35
CA ASP A 246 1.54 -3.01 13.92
C ASP A 246 1.81 -4.19 14.86
N VAL A 247 2.04 -5.37 14.31
CA VAL A 247 2.36 -6.58 15.08
C VAL A 247 3.63 -7.23 14.53
N VAL A 248 4.46 -7.72 15.44
CA VAL A 248 5.78 -8.30 15.16
C VAL A 248 5.76 -9.83 15.36
N PRO A 249 5.21 -10.61 14.42
CA PRO A 249 5.08 -12.06 14.62
C PRO A 249 6.34 -12.85 14.20
N ASN A 250 7.34 -12.22 13.60
CA ASN A 250 8.56 -12.89 13.15
C ASN A 250 9.54 -13.19 14.28
N HIS A 251 9.60 -12.32 15.29
CA HIS A 251 10.49 -12.38 16.43
C HIS A 251 9.84 -11.69 17.63
N CYS A 252 10.39 -11.85 18.81
CA CYS A 252 10.07 -11.02 19.97
C CYS A 252 11.36 -10.36 20.49
N GLY A 253 11.25 -9.54 21.55
CA GLY A 253 12.40 -9.05 22.26
C GLY A 253 13.03 -10.15 23.15
N ASP A 254 14.32 -10.03 23.46
CA ASP A 254 15.00 -10.93 24.38
C ASP A 254 14.46 -10.84 25.82
N GLN A 255 13.80 -9.74 26.17
CA GLN A 255 13.13 -9.56 27.48
C GLN A 255 11.71 -10.15 27.52
N HIS A 256 11.21 -10.73 26.43
CA HIS A 256 9.91 -11.40 26.42
C HIS A 256 9.89 -12.57 27.40
N PRO A 257 8.85 -12.73 28.26
CA PRO A 257 8.77 -13.82 29.24
C PRO A 257 8.92 -15.21 28.62
N TRP A 258 8.42 -15.43 27.39
CA TRP A 258 8.61 -16.70 26.69
C TRP A 258 10.07 -17.01 26.44
N PHE A 259 10.85 -16.02 25.99
CA PHE A 259 12.26 -16.22 25.71
C PHE A 259 13.08 -16.37 26.99
N GLN A 260 12.78 -15.60 28.03
CA GLN A 260 13.44 -15.71 29.34
C GLN A 260 13.20 -17.08 29.97
N ALA A 261 11.97 -17.61 29.91
CA ALA A 261 11.66 -18.95 30.39
C ALA A 261 12.36 -20.03 29.55
N ALA A 262 12.41 -19.86 28.23
CA ALA A 262 13.13 -20.76 27.33
C ALA A 262 14.65 -20.79 27.57
N LEU A 263 15.26 -19.65 27.89
CA LEU A 263 16.67 -19.57 28.27
C LEU A 263 16.95 -20.25 29.61
N ALA A 264 16.07 -20.10 30.59
CA ALA A 264 16.22 -20.65 31.93
C ALA A 264 16.05 -22.18 31.97
N ASP A 265 15.10 -22.72 31.19
CA ASP A 265 14.80 -24.15 31.15
C ASP A 265 14.46 -24.61 29.72
N PRO A 266 15.32 -25.48 29.11
CA PRO A 266 15.07 -26.04 27.79
C PRO A 266 13.86 -26.99 27.74
N LYS A 267 13.23 -27.30 28.87
CA LYS A 267 12.01 -28.10 28.97
C LYS A 267 10.79 -27.24 29.26
N SER A 268 10.94 -25.93 29.40
CA SER A 268 9.80 -25.03 29.54
C SER A 268 8.87 -25.13 28.33
N GLU A 269 7.60 -24.83 28.50
CA GLU A 269 6.62 -24.85 27.41
C GLU A 269 7.03 -23.94 26.27
N SER A 270 7.54 -22.73 26.60
CA SER A 270 7.97 -21.76 25.61
C SER A 270 9.32 -22.06 24.95
N ALA A 271 10.07 -23.08 25.42
CA ALA A 271 11.33 -23.45 24.76
C ALA A 271 11.12 -23.90 23.31
N GLU A 272 9.98 -24.52 22.98
CA GLU A 272 9.64 -24.90 21.60
C GLU A 272 9.22 -23.72 20.72
N TYR A 273 8.99 -22.52 21.29
CA TYR A 273 8.71 -21.30 20.54
C TYR A 273 9.93 -20.72 19.84
N PHE A 274 11.10 -21.24 20.14
CA PHE A 274 12.39 -20.78 19.61
C PHE A 274 13.18 -21.96 19.04
N THR A 275 14.18 -21.66 18.23
CA THR A 275 15.09 -22.67 17.68
C THR A 275 16.45 -22.47 18.31
N PHE A 276 16.86 -23.39 19.17
CA PHE A 276 18.18 -23.41 19.78
C PHE A 276 19.14 -24.36 19.05
N GLY A 277 20.40 -23.95 18.93
CA GLY A 277 21.53 -24.83 18.70
C GLY A 277 22.07 -25.33 20.03
N ALA A 278 23.26 -24.87 20.46
CA ALA A 278 23.80 -25.16 21.81
C ALA A 278 23.10 -24.22 22.82
N HIS A 279 22.08 -24.79 23.51
CA HIS A 279 21.33 -24.08 24.55
C HIS A 279 22.21 -23.69 25.75
N PRO A 280 22.04 -22.48 26.33
CA PRO A 280 21.14 -21.38 25.94
C PRO A 280 21.80 -20.36 24.99
N HIS A 281 23.03 -20.60 24.54
CA HIS A 281 23.90 -19.60 23.95
C HIS A 281 23.73 -19.44 22.44
N GLU A 282 23.22 -20.46 21.75
CA GLU A 282 22.98 -20.42 20.29
C GLU A 282 21.49 -20.56 19.99
N TYR A 283 20.93 -19.58 19.30
CA TYR A 283 19.52 -19.57 18.85
C TYR A 283 19.37 -18.75 17.59
N GLU A 284 18.31 -19.06 16.85
CA GLU A 284 17.93 -18.30 15.67
C GLU A 284 17.44 -16.90 16.07
N ALA A 285 18.01 -15.87 15.42
CA ALA A 285 17.64 -14.48 15.64
C ALA A 285 17.40 -13.76 14.30
N TRP A 286 16.58 -12.71 14.30
CA TRP A 286 16.32 -11.93 13.11
C TRP A 286 17.61 -11.26 12.60
N LEU A 287 18.04 -11.63 11.38
CA LEU A 287 19.29 -11.15 10.76
C LEU A 287 20.53 -11.27 11.68
N GLY A 288 20.53 -12.21 12.65
CA GLY A 288 21.61 -12.39 13.61
C GLY A 288 21.60 -11.39 14.78
N VAL A 289 20.59 -10.53 14.89
CA VAL A 289 20.43 -9.58 15.99
C VAL A 289 19.96 -10.35 17.23
N ARG A 290 20.85 -10.54 18.19
CA ARG A 290 20.62 -11.43 19.35
C ARG A 290 19.50 -10.97 20.28
N SER A 291 19.22 -9.66 20.37
CA SER A 291 18.08 -9.13 21.12
C SER A 291 16.73 -9.39 20.47
N LEU A 292 16.70 -10.02 19.27
CA LEU A 292 15.47 -10.30 18.49
C LEU A 292 15.37 -11.80 18.15
N PRO A 293 15.14 -12.69 19.15
CA PRO A 293 15.00 -14.14 18.93
C PRO A 293 13.79 -14.44 18.04
N LYS A 294 14.00 -15.27 17.00
CA LYS A 294 12.97 -15.64 16.04
C LYS A 294 11.97 -16.63 16.62
N LEU A 295 10.70 -16.43 16.31
CA LEU A 295 9.60 -17.31 16.67
C LEU A 295 9.51 -18.52 15.73
N ASN A 296 9.44 -19.73 16.31
CA ASN A 296 9.44 -21.01 15.61
C ASN A 296 8.01 -21.53 15.38
N TYR A 297 7.42 -21.23 14.23
CA TYR A 297 6.07 -21.67 13.86
C TYR A 297 5.93 -23.17 13.53
N HIS A 298 6.99 -23.98 13.67
CA HIS A 298 6.86 -25.43 13.74
C HIS A 298 6.14 -25.86 15.03
N SER A 299 6.29 -25.10 16.14
CA SER A 299 5.56 -25.33 17.38
C SER A 299 4.03 -25.15 17.17
N PRO A 300 3.22 -26.19 17.45
CA PRO A 300 1.77 -26.07 17.46
C PRO A 300 1.28 -25.10 18.56
N LYS A 301 1.94 -25.11 19.72
CA LYS A 301 1.59 -24.23 20.84
C LYS A 301 1.83 -22.76 20.53
N LEU A 302 2.93 -22.44 19.83
CA LEU A 302 3.14 -21.07 19.37
C LEU A 302 2.03 -20.63 18.41
N ARG A 303 1.63 -21.50 17.46
CA ARG A 303 0.52 -21.19 16.56
C ARG A 303 -0.80 -20.98 17.30
N GLU A 304 -1.06 -21.79 18.33
CA GLU A 304 -2.22 -21.65 19.21
C GLU A 304 -2.27 -20.28 19.86
N VAL A 305 -1.14 -19.84 20.48
CA VAL A 305 -1.04 -18.54 21.15
C VAL A 305 -1.12 -17.38 20.15
N MET A 306 -0.53 -17.52 18.96
CA MET A 306 -0.45 -16.41 18.03
C MET A 306 -1.74 -16.22 17.23
N TYR A 307 -2.36 -17.28 16.67
CA TYR A 307 -3.50 -17.13 15.78
C TYR A 307 -4.54 -18.27 15.76
N GLU A 308 -4.22 -19.52 16.21
CA GLU A 308 -5.17 -20.63 16.15
C GLU A 308 -6.13 -20.59 17.33
N GLY A 309 -5.66 -20.34 18.55
CA GLY A 309 -6.45 -20.36 19.78
C GLY A 309 -7.52 -19.28 19.86
N GLU A 310 -8.45 -19.45 20.80
CA GLU A 310 -9.57 -18.51 20.98
C GLU A 310 -9.06 -17.13 21.40
N ASP A 311 -8.13 -17.07 22.38
CA ASP A 311 -7.54 -15.84 22.90
C ASP A 311 -6.22 -15.46 22.21
N ALA A 312 -6.00 -15.98 20.99
CA ALA A 312 -4.78 -15.74 20.24
C ALA A 312 -4.54 -14.26 19.96
N VAL A 313 -3.26 -13.85 19.93
CA VAL A 313 -2.82 -12.44 19.75
C VAL A 313 -3.53 -11.74 18.59
N PHE A 314 -3.59 -12.39 17.41
CA PHE A 314 -4.24 -11.81 16.23
C PHE A 314 -5.75 -11.63 16.37
N LYS A 315 -6.41 -12.35 17.28
CA LYS A 315 -7.86 -12.25 17.54
C LYS A 315 -8.17 -11.29 18.68
N HIS A 316 -7.34 -11.25 19.71
CA HIS A 316 -7.52 -10.47 20.93
C HIS A 316 -7.86 -9.00 20.63
N TRP A 317 -7.04 -8.33 19.85
CA TRP A 317 -7.19 -6.90 19.54
C TRP A 317 -8.33 -6.59 18.56
N LEU A 318 -8.82 -7.59 17.81
CA LEU A 318 -9.99 -7.43 16.92
C LEU A 318 -11.32 -7.53 17.68
N ARG A 319 -11.30 -7.96 18.92
CA ARG A 319 -12.49 -8.15 19.78
C ARG A 319 -12.69 -7.00 20.74
N PRO A 320 -13.92 -6.86 21.32
CA PRO A 320 -14.14 -5.94 22.41
C PRO A 320 -13.18 -6.21 23.58
N PRO A 321 -12.69 -5.15 24.24
CA PRO A 321 -13.05 -3.74 24.05
C PRO A 321 -12.21 -3.01 22.98
N PHE A 322 -11.21 -3.64 22.38
CA PHE A 322 -10.22 -3.02 21.50
C PHE A 322 -10.74 -2.80 20.07
N GLU A 323 -11.21 -3.87 19.41
CA GLU A 323 -11.89 -3.86 18.10
C GLU A 323 -11.17 -3.01 17.03
N ILE A 324 -9.87 -3.25 16.82
CA ILE A 324 -9.10 -2.60 15.76
C ILE A 324 -9.61 -3.00 14.37
N ASP A 325 -9.31 -2.19 13.35
CA ASP A 325 -9.79 -2.38 11.98
C ASP A 325 -8.77 -3.11 11.07
N GLY A 326 -7.61 -3.47 11.59
CA GLY A 326 -6.61 -4.20 10.80
C GLY A 326 -5.25 -4.35 11.47
N TRP A 327 -4.41 -5.13 10.81
CA TRP A 327 -3.04 -5.43 11.19
C TRP A 327 -2.04 -5.07 10.10
N ARG A 328 -0.97 -4.41 10.45
CA ARG A 328 0.27 -4.41 9.67
C ARG A 328 1.19 -5.48 10.27
N ILE A 329 1.59 -6.45 9.47
CA ILE A 329 2.49 -7.53 9.86
C ILE A 329 3.92 -7.12 9.54
N ASP A 330 4.71 -6.93 10.60
CA ASP A 330 6.13 -6.63 10.51
C ASP A 330 6.90 -7.79 9.87
N VAL A 331 7.87 -7.47 9.02
CA VAL A 331 8.78 -8.42 8.33
C VAL A 331 8.03 -9.62 7.73
N ALA A 332 6.89 -9.42 7.10
CA ALA A 332 6.02 -10.48 6.59
C ALA A 332 6.72 -11.43 5.61
N ASN A 333 7.70 -10.94 4.86
CA ASN A 333 8.52 -11.74 3.94
C ASN A 333 9.47 -12.73 4.63
N MET A 334 9.83 -12.49 5.90
CA MET A 334 10.72 -13.36 6.67
C MET A 334 9.96 -14.22 7.70
N LEU A 335 8.65 -13.96 7.87
CA LEU A 335 7.81 -14.68 8.83
C LEU A 335 7.89 -16.19 8.61
N ALA A 336 8.13 -16.94 9.71
CA ALA A 336 8.18 -18.39 9.73
C ALA A 336 9.20 -19.02 8.74
N ARG A 337 10.30 -18.32 8.47
CA ARG A 337 11.45 -18.83 7.73
C ARG A 337 12.58 -19.10 8.68
N GLN A 338 13.08 -20.33 8.73
CA GLN A 338 14.23 -20.76 9.56
C GLN A 338 15.08 -21.75 8.77
N GLY A 339 16.31 -21.36 8.45
CA GLY A 339 17.19 -22.16 7.61
C GLY A 339 16.54 -22.54 6.27
N GLY A 340 16.48 -23.83 5.97
CA GLY A 340 15.81 -24.39 4.79
C GLY A 340 14.28 -24.53 4.91
N HIS A 341 13.69 -24.21 6.06
CA HIS A 341 12.27 -24.39 6.33
C HIS A 341 11.49 -23.09 6.11
N HIS A 342 10.46 -23.14 5.28
CA HIS A 342 9.65 -21.97 4.90
C HIS A 342 8.16 -22.25 5.10
N LEU A 343 7.64 -21.90 6.27
CA LEU A 343 6.22 -22.02 6.60
C LEU A 343 5.43 -20.73 6.35
N GLY A 344 6.05 -19.65 5.84
CA GLY A 344 5.47 -18.33 5.73
C GLY A 344 4.08 -18.32 5.07
N HIS A 345 3.92 -18.96 3.92
CA HIS A 345 2.64 -19.06 3.23
C HIS A 345 1.55 -19.79 4.06
N LYS A 346 1.93 -20.87 4.75
CA LYS A 346 1.00 -21.62 5.63
C LYS A 346 0.56 -20.76 6.81
N VAL A 347 1.51 -20.09 7.45
CA VAL A 347 1.26 -19.24 8.62
C VAL A 347 0.40 -18.04 8.24
N LEU A 348 0.71 -17.34 7.15
CA LEU A 348 -0.10 -16.21 6.69
C LEU A 348 -1.53 -16.62 6.31
N ARG A 349 -1.75 -17.80 5.70
CA ARG A 349 -3.11 -18.34 5.49
C ARG A 349 -3.82 -18.60 6.80
N GLY A 350 -3.10 -19.15 7.81
CA GLY A 350 -3.63 -19.37 9.14
C GLY A 350 -4.03 -18.08 9.84
N ILE A 351 -3.15 -17.07 9.84
CA ILE A 351 -3.40 -15.74 10.37
C ILE A 351 -4.62 -15.11 9.67
N ARG A 352 -4.64 -15.15 8.32
CA ARG A 352 -5.80 -14.65 7.58
C ARG A 352 -7.10 -15.31 8.00
N LYS A 353 -7.12 -16.64 8.06
CA LYS A 353 -8.32 -17.39 8.48
C LYS A 353 -8.79 -16.96 9.87
N ALA A 354 -7.87 -16.78 10.80
CA ALA A 354 -8.15 -16.36 12.17
C ALA A 354 -8.70 -14.91 12.22
N VAL A 355 -8.05 -13.99 11.55
CA VAL A 355 -8.44 -12.56 11.48
C VAL A 355 -9.81 -12.42 10.83
N LYS A 356 -10.02 -13.01 9.66
CA LYS A 356 -11.27 -12.88 8.90
C LYS A 356 -12.46 -13.63 9.53
N ALA A 357 -12.20 -14.59 10.42
CA ALA A 357 -13.24 -15.24 11.21
C ALA A 357 -13.79 -14.35 12.32
N VAL A 358 -12.97 -13.42 12.84
CA VAL A 358 -13.40 -12.43 13.84
C VAL A 358 -14.03 -11.22 13.14
N ASP A 359 -13.33 -10.63 12.18
CA ASP A 359 -13.83 -9.51 11.38
C ASP A 359 -13.45 -9.69 9.91
N PRO A 360 -14.41 -10.04 9.04
CA PRO A 360 -14.18 -10.18 7.59
C PRO A 360 -13.68 -8.89 6.93
N SER A 361 -13.98 -7.72 7.51
CA SER A 361 -13.61 -6.41 6.99
C SER A 361 -12.22 -5.93 7.45
N ALA A 362 -11.61 -6.58 8.45
CA ALA A 362 -10.30 -6.20 8.98
C ALA A 362 -9.22 -6.25 7.88
N TYR A 363 -8.43 -5.20 7.76
CA TYR A 363 -7.36 -5.10 6.78
C TYR A 363 -6.12 -5.86 7.23
N LEU A 364 -5.57 -6.72 6.38
CA LEU A 364 -4.37 -7.49 6.67
C LEU A 364 -3.25 -7.06 5.73
N LEU A 365 -2.41 -6.15 6.19
CA LEU A 365 -1.29 -5.55 5.48
C LEU A 365 0.03 -6.24 5.85
N GLY A 366 0.87 -6.55 4.88
CA GLY A 366 2.23 -7.05 5.13
C GLY A 366 3.31 -6.03 4.83
N GLU A 367 4.35 -6.01 5.64
CA GLU A 367 5.58 -5.35 5.23
C GLU A 367 6.40 -6.28 4.35
N ASN A 368 6.79 -5.78 3.17
CA ASN A 368 7.67 -6.49 2.26
C ASN A 368 8.38 -5.49 1.33
N PHE A 369 9.68 -5.29 1.54
CA PHE A 369 10.50 -4.42 0.70
C PHE A 369 10.78 -4.98 -0.71
N PHE A 370 10.53 -6.28 -0.90
CA PHE A 370 10.83 -6.99 -2.14
C PHE A 370 9.56 -7.35 -2.91
N ASP A 371 9.64 -8.37 -3.76
CA ASP A 371 8.47 -8.86 -4.47
C ASP A 371 7.49 -9.57 -3.51
N ALA A 372 6.35 -8.95 -3.29
CA ALA A 372 5.28 -9.46 -2.44
C ALA A 372 4.23 -10.28 -3.20
N SER A 373 4.33 -10.41 -4.51
CA SER A 373 3.29 -10.98 -5.36
C SER A 373 2.81 -12.37 -4.91
N SER A 374 3.73 -13.22 -4.42
CA SER A 374 3.40 -14.56 -3.93
C SER A 374 2.52 -14.57 -2.65
N PHE A 375 2.52 -13.49 -1.88
CA PHE A 375 1.71 -13.32 -0.68
C PHE A 375 0.37 -12.60 -0.96
N LEU A 376 0.20 -12.07 -2.18
CA LEU A 376 -0.87 -11.19 -2.60
C LEU A 376 -1.85 -11.86 -3.58
N GLN A 377 -1.95 -13.18 -3.53
CA GLN A 377 -2.78 -13.96 -4.42
C GLN A 377 -4.22 -14.15 -3.91
N GLY A 378 -4.60 -13.39 -2.90
CA GLY A 378 -5.95 -13.41 -2.38
C GLY A 378 -6.16 -14.29 -1.14
N ASP A 379 -5.29 -15.21 -0.82
CA ASP A 379 -5.43 -16.20 0.26
C ASP A 379 -4.59 -15.91 1.51
N GLN A 380 -3.81 -14.82 1.51
CA GLN A 380 -2.89 -14.45 2.59
C GLN A 380 -3.10 -12.98 3.01
N LEU A 381 -2.38 -12.04 2.41
CA LEU A 381 -2.50 -10.62 2.69
C LEU A 381 -3.57 -9.95 1.82
N ASP A 382 -4.20 -8.91 2.31
CA ASP A 382 -5.08 -8.04 1.52
C ASP A 382 -4.26 -7.04 0.70
N GLY A 383 -3.11 -6.60 1.23
CA GLY A 383 -2.17 -5.70 0.60
C GLY A 383 -0.78 -5.79 1.23
N ALA A 384 0.18 -5.09 0.65
CA ALA A 384 1.50 -4.86 1.22
C ALA A 384 1.83 -3.37 1.21
N MET A 385 2.78 -2.95 2.05
CA MET A 385 3.41 -1.63 1.91
C MET A 385 4.06 -1.60 0.52
N ASN A 386 3.56 -0.73 -0.37
CA ASN A 386 3.82 -0.82 -1.81
C ASN A 386 5.16 -0.19 -2.21
N TYR A 387 6.24 -0.68 -1.61
CA TYR A 387 7.60 -0.22 -1.92
C TYR A 387 7.95 -0.45 -3.39
N ARG A 388 7.86 -1.69 -3.85
CA ARG A 388 8.34 -2.10 -5.16
C ARG A 388 7.38 -1.78 -6.30
N GLY A 389 6.07 -1.84 -6.02
CA GLY A 389 5.03 -1.55 -6.99
C GLY A 389 4.69 -0.06 -7.11
N PHE A 390 5.20 0.81 -6.20
CA PHE A 390 4.92 2.23 -6.23
C PHE A 390 6.12 3.10 -5.84
N MET A 391 6.59 3.05 -4.57
CA MET A 391 7.53 4.02 -4.01
C MET A 391 8.90 3.99 -4.69
N MET A 392 9.53 2.84 -4.77
CA MET A 392 10.90 2.70 -5.28
C MET A 392 11.03 3.11 -6.74
N PRO A 393 10.18 2.61 -7.68
CA PRO A 393 10.26 3.02 -9.07
C PRO A 393 9.92 4.51 -9.26
N LEU A 394 9.03 5.06 -8.43
CA LEU A 394 8.72 6.49 -8.45
C LEU A 394 9.95 7.34 -8.13
N TYR A 395 10.68 7.05 -7.05
CA TYR A 395 11.90 7.79 -6.72
C TYR A 395 13.02 7.55 -7.74
N HIS A 396 13.15 6.35 -8.28
CA HIS A 396 14.09 6.08 -9.35
C HIS A 396 13.78 6.94 -10.59
N TRP A 397 12.51 7.10 -10.94
CA TRP A 397 12.09 8.01 -12.01
C TRP A 397 12.31 9.48 -11.67
N LEU A 398 11.95 9.94 -10.45
CA LEU A 398 12.03 11.35 -10.07
C LEU A 398 13.48 11.84 -9.93
N THR A 399 14.37 11.04 -9.38
CA THR A 399 15.69 11.48 -8.91
C THR A 399 16.86 10.64 -9.39
N GLY A 400 16.61 9.49 -10.01
CA GLY A 400 17.63 8.51 -10.36
C GLY A 400 18.10 7.65 -9.18
N ARG A 401 17.42 7.72 -8.02
CA ARG A 401 17.74 6.92 -6.84
C ARG A 401 17.14 5.53 -6.97
N ASP A 402 17.95 4.53 -7.26
CA ASP A 402 17.56 3.13 -7.16
C ASP A 402 17.68 2.66 -5.70
N TYR A 403 16.64 2.89 -4.93
CA TYR A 403 16.60 2.53 -3.51
C TYR A 403 16.84 1.05 -3.28
N GLN A 404 16.42 0.20 -4.19
CA GLN A 404 16.56 -1.23 -4.06
C GLN A 404 18.01 -1.71 -4.25
N ALA A 405 18.69 -1.23 -5.29
CA ALA A 405 20.08 -1.61 -5.56
C ALA A 405 21.01 -1.17 -4.41
N HIS A 406 20.71 -0.05 -3.79
CA HIS A 406 21.57 0.56 -2.79
C HIS A 406 21.12 0.36 -1.34
N MET A 407 19.95 -0.23 -1.10
CA MET A 407 19.42 -0.53 0.24
C MET A 407 19.61 0.62 1.24
N GLY A 408 19.32 1.84 0.80
CA GLY A 408 19.49 3.04 1.61
C GLY A 408 20.93 3.48 1.85
N ARG A 409 21.95 3.00 1.17
CA ARG A 409 23.32 3.59 1.19
C ARG A 409 23.33 4.91 0.44
N GLU A 410 24.36 5.72 0.61
CA GLU A 410 24.56 6.90 -0.22
C GLU A 410 24.66 6.47 -1.69
N TRP A 411 23.97 7.24 -2.52
CA TRP A 411 23.82 6.92 -3.93
C TRP A 411 25.09 7.30 -4.69
N GLY A 412 25.57 6.40 -5.51
CA GLY A 412 26.55 6.68 -6.55
C GLY A 412 25.94 7.51 -7.69
N ASP A 413 26.36 7.27 -8.91
CA ASP A 413 25.79 7.93 -10.09
C ASP A 413 24.28 7.69 -10.20
N ARG A 414 23.54 8.75 -10.49
CA ARG A 414 22.08 8.72 -10.58
C ARG A 414 21.65 8.64 -12.03
N HIS A 415 20.87 7.62 -12.33
CA HIS A 415 20.33 7.36 -13.67
C HIS A 415 18.81 7.29 -13.60
N PRO A 416 18.08 8.41 -13.79
CA PRO A 416 16.62 8.39 -13.73
C PRO A 416 16.04 7.42 -14.76
N LEU A 417 15.04 6.60 -14.32
CA LEU A 417 14.29 5.76 -15.24
C LEU A 417 13.64 6.59 -16.34
N ALA A 418 13.54 6.03 -17.55
CA ALA A 418 12.65 6.59 -18.56
C ALA A 418 11.18 6.49 -18.08
N SER A 419 10.32 7.41 -18.54
CA SER A 419 8.89 7.37 -18.17
C SER A 419 8.20 6.09 -18.64
N SER A 420 8.64 5.53 -19.77
CA SER A 420 8.20 4.22 -20.28
C SER A 420 8.59 3.07 -19.34
N ASP A 421 9.77 3.12 -18.74
CA ASP A 421 10.27 2.07 -17.86
C ASP A 421 9.57 2.11 -16.49
N LEU A 422 9.26 3.33 -15.99
CA LEU A 422 8.40 3.48 -14.81
C LEU A 422 7.03 2.81 -15.03
N GLU A 423 6.37 3.12 -16.17
CA GLU A 423 5.08 2.50 -16.48
C GLU A 423 5.20 0.99 -16.70
N LEU A 424 6.26 0.52 -17.34
CA LEU A 424 6.50 -0.91 -17.50
C LEU A 424 6.63 -1.62 -16.16
N GLN A 425 7.37 -1.04 -15.22
CA GLN A 425 7.51 -1.59 -13.88
C GLN A 425 6.18 -1.60 -13.09
N TRP A 426 5.47 -0.49 -13.10
CA TRP A 426 4.14 -0.40 -12.48
C TRP A 426 3.16 -1.41 -13.07
N LYS A 427 3.16 -1.58 -14.40
CA LYS A 427 2.32 -2.54 -15.11
C LYS A 427 2.66 -3.98 -14.74
N SER A 428 3.95 -4.32 -14.65
CA SER A 428 4.40 -5.66 -14.24
C SER A 428 3.88 -6.03 -12.85
N PHE A 429 3.92 -5.10 -11.89
CA PHE A 429 3.39 -5.35 -10.55
C PHE A 429 1.86 -5.46 -10.54
N ARG A 430 1.16 -4.59 -11.25
CA ARG A 430 -0.31 -4.69 -11.36
C ARG A 430 -0.76 -5.98 -12.02
N ALA A 431 -0.01 -6.47 -13.00
CA ALA A 431 -0.31 -7.72 -13.71
C ALA A 431 -0.05 -8.99 -12.89
N SER A 432 0.77 -8.91 -11.83
CA SER A 432 1.15 -10.07 -11.02
C SER A 432 0.18 -10.41 -9.89
N VAL A 433 -0.83 -9.56 -9.64
CA VAL A 433 -1.79 -9.71 -8.53
C VAL A 433 -3.22 -9.41 -9.00
N PRO A 434 -4.24 -9.93 -8.30
CA PRO A 434 -5.63 -9.58 -8.58
C PRO A 434 -5.87 -8.07 -8.51
N TRP A 435 -6.75 -7.53 -9.36
CA TRP A 435 -7.04 -6.11 -9.40
C TRP A 435 -7.57 -5.56 -8.06
N LEU A 436 -8.38 -6.34 -7.35
CA LEU A 436 -8.82 -5.98 -6.00
C LEU A 436 -7.63 -5.75 -5.06
N VAL A 437 -6.63 -6.65 -5.11
CA VAL A 437 -5.41 -6.53 -4.30
C VAL A 437 -4.55 -5.34 -4.75
N THR A 438 -4.47 -5.05 -6.06
CA THR A 438 -3.82 -3.82 -6.56
C THR A 438 -4.42 -2.57 -5.91
N ARG A 439 -5.76 -2.51 -5.79
CA ARG A 439 -6.46 -1.38 -5.15
C ARG A 439 -6.27 -1.32 -3.63
N GLN A 440 -5.85 -2.40 -3.02
CA GLN A 440 -5.63 -2.52 -1.57
C GLN A 440 -4.15 -2.44 -1.16
N GLN A 441 -3.22 -2.24 -2.11
CA GLN A 441 -1.82 -1.97 -1.75
C GLN A 441 -1.72 -0.63 -1.02
N LEU A 442 -0.94 -0.57 0.07
CA LEU A 442 -0.68 0.67 0.80
C LEU A 442 0.41 1.47 0.09
N ASN A 443 0.03 2.46 -0.70
CA ASN A 443 0.97 3.37 -1.36
C ASN A 443 1.57 4.35 -0.35
N LEU A 444 2.87 4.56 -0.42
CA LEU A 444 3.60 5.44 0.49
C LEU A 444 4.70 6.21 -0.23
N LEU A 445 5.10 7.34 0.33
CA LEU A 445 6.27 8.13 -0.11
C LEU A 445 7.41 8.06 0.89
N GLY A 446 7.12 7.61 2.11
CA GLY A 446 8.08 7.41 3.18
C GLY A 446 7.41 6.71 4.34
N CYS A 447 8.22 6.23 5.28
CA CYS A 447 7.79 5.61 6.53
C CYS A 447 8.90 5.75 7.58
N HIS A 448 8.72 5.12 8.73
CA HIS A 448 9.70 5.10 9.82
C HIS A 448 11.02 4.37 9.49
N ASP A 449 11.10 3.62 8.37
CA ASP A 449 12.29 2.88 7.91
C ASP A 449 12.99 3.51 6.71
N THR A 450 12.41 4.56 6.13
CA THR A 450 12.96 5.21 4.94
C THR A 450 13.20 6.70 5.20
N PRO A 451 14.11 7.34 4.45
CA PRO A 451 14.18 8.80 4.47
C PRO A 451 12.83 9.43 4.11
N ARG A 452 12.56 10.62 4.62
CA ARG A 452 11.31 11.37 4.37
C ARG A 452 11.24 11.90 2.94
N LEU A 453 10.03 12.20 2.46
CA LEU A 453 9.76 12.66 1.10
C LEU A 453 10.72 13.77 0.64
N LEU A 454 10.86 14.86 1.39
CA LEU A 454 11.73 15.97 0.98
C LEU A 454 13.20 15.55 0.87
N ARG A 455 13.68 14.69 1.76
CA ARG A 455 15.05 14.14 1.67
C ARG A 455 15.22 13.26 0.44
N MET A 456 14.21 12.47 0.08
CA MET A 456 14.24 11.59 -1.08
C MET A 456 14.28 12.33 -2.41
N VAL A 457 13.73 13.55 -2.46
CA VAL A 457 13.75 14.42 -3.65
C VAL A 457 14.77 15.56 -3.56
N ASP A 458 15.73 15.50 -2.63
CA ASP A 458 16.78 16.50 -2.43
C ASP A 458 16.25 17.92 -2.15
N GLY A 459 15.13 18.06 -1.47
CA GLY A 459 14.47 19.33 -1.17
C GLY A 459 13.73 19.96 -2.36
N ASP A 460 13.65 19.28 -3.51
CA ASP A 460 12.95 19.78 -4.70
C ASP A 460 11.42 19.69 -4.50
N LEU A 461 10.81 20.83 -4.18
CA LEU A 461 9.38 20.93 -3.90
C LEU A 461 8.50 20.55 -5.11
N GLU A 462 8.95 20.81 -6.35
CA GLU A 462 8.18 20.44 -7.54
C GLU A 462 8.13 18.91 -7.71
N LYS A 463 9.24 18.21 -7.48
CA LYS A 463 9.26 16.75 -7.45
C LYS A 463 8.44 16.19 -6.28
N ALA A 464 8.44 16.84 -5.12
CA ALA A 464 7.59 16.47 -3.99
C ALA A 464 6.10 16.61 -4.34
N LYS A 465 5.69 17.69 -5.04
CA LYS A 465 4.32 17.86 -5.53
C LYS A 465 3.93 16.77 -6.54
N VAL A 466 4.83 16.37 -7.42
CA VAL A 466 4.60 15.27 -8.38
C VAL A 466 4.42 13.94 -7.64
N ALA A 467 5.29 13.63 -6.69
CA ALA A 467 5.19 12.42 -5.87
C ALA A 467 3.85 12.37 -5.11
N ARG A 468 3.46 13.48 -4.49
CA ARG A 468 2.20 13.64 -3.77
C ARG A 468 0.98 13.45 -4.69
N LEU A 469 0.96 14.05 -5.90
CA LEU A 469 -0.10 13.82 -6.87
C LEU A 469 -0.26 12.33 -7.17
N LEU A 470 0.85 11.66 -7.46
CA LEU A 470 0.84 10.24 -7.80
C LEU A 470 0.43 9.34 -6.62
N LEU A 471 0.77 9.71 -5.38
CA LEU A 471 0.31 9.00 -4.17
C LEU A 471 -1.22 8.92 -4.11
N PHE A 472 -1.92 10.01 -4.39
CA PHE A 472 -3.37 10.09 -4.29
C PHE A 472 -4.13 9.66 -5.55
N THR A 473 -3.46 9.54 -6.69
CA THR A 473 -4.12 9.25 -7.97
C THR A 473 -3.79 7.86 -8.54
N TYR A 474 -2.65 7.25 -8.16
CA TYR A 474 -2.30 5.88 -8.54
C TYR A 474 -3.21 4.86 -7.82
N PRO A 475 -3.55 3.71 -8.44
CA PRO A 475 -4.32 2.66 -7.76
C PRO A 475 -3.66 2.19 -6.46
N GLY A 476 -4.43 2.12 -5.39
CA GLY A 476 -3.98 1.73 -4.05
C GLY A 476 -4.58 2.61 -2.97
N VAL A 477 -4.24 2.36 -1.73
CA VAL A 477 -4.64 3.09 -0.53
C VAL A 477 -3.49 4.02 -0.14
N PRO A 478 -3.66 5.34 -0.15
CA PRO A 478 -2.57 6.26 0.19
C PRO A 478 -2.28 6.27 1.69
N ASN A 479 -0.99 6.33 2.03
CA ASN A 479 -0.48 6.48 3.39
C ASN A 479 0.40 7.72 3.49
N VAL A 480 0.11 8.58 4.46
CA VAL A 480 0.91 9.75 4.81
C VAL A 480 1.73 9.43 6.06
N TYR A 481 3.05 9.55 5.99
CA TYR A 481 3.89 9.43 7.18
C TYR A 481 3.88 10.77 7.94
N TYR A 482 3.64 10.74 9.26
CA TYR A 482 3.45 11.95 10.07
C TYR A 482 4.54 13.00 9.80
N GLY A 483 4.15 14.24 9.63
CA GLY A 483 5.03 15.37 9.36
C GLY A 483 5.41 15.57 7.90
N ASP A 484 5.22 14.59 7.00
CA ASP A 484 5.49 14.79 5.57
C ASP A 484 4.57 15.85 4.98
N GLU A 485 3.36 16.00 5.52
CA GLU A 485 2.38 17.00 5.07
C GLU A 485 2.76 18.46 5.38
N ILE A 486 3.66 18.66 6.34
CA ILE A 486 4.20 19.98 6.69
C ILE A 486 5.65 20.16 6.22
N GLY A 487 6.18 19.20 5.47
CA GLY A 487 7.54 19.25 4.93
C GLY A 487 8.63 18.92 5.96
N LEU A 488 8.31 18.13 7.01
CA LEU A 488 9.32 17.70 7.97
C LEU A 488 10.42 16.91 7.26
N ASP A 489 11.68 17.33 7.47
CA ASP A 489 12.84 16.66 6.91
C ASP A 489 13.36 15.54 7.81
N GLY A 490 14.07 14.56 7.24
CA GLY A 490 14.74 13.50 7.96
C GLY A 490 15.40 12.51 7.02
N GLY A 491 16.63 12.13 7.36
CA GLY A 491 17.42 11.13 6.64
C GLY A 491 17.01 9.72 6.97
N ARG A 492 17.99 8.81 7.12
CA ARG A 492 17.74 7.43 7.54
C ARG A 492 17.36 7.35 9.01
N ASP A 493 16.78 6.23 9.40
CA ASP A 493 16.59 5.85 10.79
C ASP A 493 17.88 6.08 11.60
N PRO A 494 17.81 6.78 12.76
CA PRO A 494 16.62 7.34 13.41
C PRO A 494 16.25 8.78 13.01
N ASP A 495 16.96 9.44 12.09
CA ASP A 495 16.75 10.85 11.74
C ASP A 495 15.38 11.10 11.09
N ASN A 496 14.82 10.13 10.37
CA ASN A 496 13.46 10.19 9.82
C ASN A 496 12.36 10.17 10.89
N ARG A 497 12.71 9.88 12.16
CA ARG A 497 11.80 9.79 13.32
C ARG A 497 11.90 11.03 14.22
N ARG A 498 12.07 12.21 13.62
CA ARG A 498 12.05 13.51 14.34
C ARG A 498 10.67 13.76 14.93
N CYS A 499 10.63 14.51 16.05
CA CYS A 499 9.35 14.92 16.65
C CYS A 499 8.54 15.79 15.68
N MET A 500 7.21 15.60 15.72
CA MET A 500 6.28 16.50 15.04
C MET A 500 6.35 17.88 15.66
N PRO A 501 6.70 18.94 14.90
CA PRO A 501 6.64 20.31 15.41
C PRO A 501 5.18 20.77 15.40
N TRP A 502 4.61 21.01 16.56
CA TRP A 502 3.21 21.42 16.68
C TRP A 502 3.00 22.93 16.72
N ASP A 503 4.07 23.72 16.62
CA ASP A 503 3.97 25.15 16.39
C ASP A 503 3.69 25.41 14.91
N GLU A 504 2.49 25.86 14.59
CA GLU A 504 2.08 26.13 13.21
C GLU A 504 2.89 27.26 12.54
N ALA A 505 3.57 28.09 13.33
CA ALA A 505 4.48 29.12 12.80
C ALA A 505 5.70 28.50 12.07
N GLU A 506 6.01 27.24 12.34
CA GLU A 506 7.08 26.49 11.68
C GLU A 506 6.62 25.77 10.39
N TRP A 507 5.31 25.81 10.05
CA TRP A 507 4.75 25.02 8.95
C TRP A 507 4.69 25.81 7.65
N ASP A 508 4.98 25.14 6.54
CA ASP A 508 4.62 25.62 5.20
C ASP A 508 3.13 25.35 4.94
N LEU A 509 2.30 26.37 5.17
CA LEU A 509 0.84 26.24 5.06
C LEU A 509 0.37 26.02 3.61
N ASP A 510 1.06 26.57 2.62
CA ASP A 510 0.74 26.33 1.20
C ASP A 510 1.06 24.88 0.81
N TYR A 511 2.15 24.34 1.33
CA TYR A 511 2.51 22.94 1.15
C TYR A 511 1.47 22.01 1.80
N LEU A 512 1.06 22.31 3.04
CA LEU A 512 0.01 21.59 3.77
C LEU A 512 -1.33 21.63 3.04
N GLN A 513 -1.73 22.80 2.52
CA GLN A 513 -2.99 22.94 1.78
C GLN A 513 -3.03 22.00 0.58
N GLY A 514 -1.93 21.88 -0.17
CA GLY A 514 -1.89 20.97 -1.31
C GLY A 514 -2.05 19.48 -0.93
N TRP A 515 -1.67 19.05 0.29
CA TRP A 515 -1.98 17.71 0.79
C TRP A 515 -3.47 17.58 1.09
N THR A 516 -4.04 18.55 1.79
CA THR A 516 -5.46 18.58 2.16
C THR A 516 -6.38 18.51 0.92
N GLU A 517 -6.05 19.28 -0.13
CA GLU A 517 -6.79 19.28 -1.39
C GLU A 517 -6.76 17.90 -2.07
N LEU A 518 -5.59 17.27 -2.18
CA LEU A 518 -5.47 15.95 -2.80
C LEU A 518 -6.15 14.85 -1.98
N ILE A 519 -6.08 14.90 -0.64
CA ILE A 519 -6.82 13.99 0.25
C ILE A 519 -8.33 14.13 0.01
N LYS A 520 -8.83 15.36 -0.06
CA LYS A 520 -10.25 15.61 -0.37
C LYS A 520 -10.63 15.06 -1.73
N LEU A 521 -9.86 15.35 -2.78
CA LEU A 521 -10.11 14.86 -4.14
C LEU A 521 -10.07 13.33 -4.19
N ARG A 522 -9.11 12.69 -3.54
CA ARG A 522 -9.02 11.22 -3.45
C ARG A 522 -10.28 10.59 -2.85
N LYS A 523 -10.88 11.20 -1.84
CA LYS A 523 -12.07 10.69 -1.16
C LYS A 523 -13.37 10.96 -1.91
N THR A 524 -13.42 12.00 -2.74
CA THR A 524 -14.64 12.44 -3.42
C THR A 524 -14.78 11.94 -4.84
N LEU A 525 -13.66 11.61 -5.51
CA LEU A 525 -13.66 11.19 -6.91
C LEU A 525 -13.67 9.67 -7.03
N SER A 526 -14.80 9.09 -7.45
CA SER A 526 -14.96 7.64 -7.65
C SER A 526 -13.95 7.07 -8.64
N SER A 527 -13.54 7.84 -9.64
CA SER A 527 -12.47 7.47 -10.57
C SER A 527 -11.14 7.22 -9.87
N LEU A 528 -10.81 7.96 -8.82
CA LEU A 528 -9.56 7.76 -8.08
C LEU A 528 -9.65 6.61 -7.07
N THR A 529 -10.83 6.31 -6.53
CA THR A 529 -11.04 5.23 -5.55
C THR A 529 -11.18 3.87 -6.21
N VAL A 530 -12.21 3.67 -7.03
CA VAL A 530 -12.57 2.38 -7.64
C VAL A 530 -12.33 2.30 -9.15
N GLY A 531 -11.90 3.41 -9.77
CA GLY A 531 -11.71 3.50 -11.22
C GLY A 531 -10.63 2.58 -11.76
N THR A 532 -10.70 2.34 -13.07
CA THR A 532 -9.69 1.61 -13.84
C THR A 532 -8.34 2.33 -13.85
N TYR A 533 -7.34 1.75 -14.49
CA TYR A 533 -6.08 2.41 -14.81
C TYR A 533 -5.70 2.08 -16.26
N GLN A 534 -5.57 3.12 -17.07
CA GLN A 534 -5.06 2.98 -18.44
C GLN A 534 -3.95 4.02 -18.67
N SER A 535 -2.75 3.55 -18.99
CA SER A 535 -1.63 4.43 -19.38
C SER A 535 -1.98 5.18 -20.67
N LEU A 536 -1.67 6.47 -20.73
CA LEU A 536 -1.91 7.33 -21.89
C LEU A 536 -0.60 7.70 -22.60
N THR A 537 0.19 8.56 -21.99
CA THR A 537 1.45 9.04 -22.55
C THR A 537 2.59 8.83 -21.55
N THR A 538 3.66 8.20 -22.01
CA THR A 538 4.92 8.01 -21.29
C THR A 538 6.04 8.51 -22.18
N ALA A 539 6.33 9.81 -22.13
CA ALA A 539 7.32 10.45 -23.00
C ALA A 539 8.24 11.35 -22.19
N ASP A 540 9.50 11.37 -22.52
CA ASP A 540 10.54 12.20 -21.90
C ASP A 540 10.49 12.20 -20.36
N HIS A 541 9.94 13.27 -19.80
CA HIS A 541 9.79 13.49 -18.37
C HIS A 541 8.34 13.38 -17.89
N THR A 542 7.42 12.95 -18.75
CA THR A 542 5.97 12.90 -18.47
C THR A 542 5.48 11.46 -18.34
N VAL A 543 4.65 11.22 -17.31
CA VAL A 543 3.73 10.09 -17.24
C VAL A 543 2.30 10.61 -17.16
N SER A 544 1.38 9.97 -17.89
CA SER A 544 -0.04 10.28 -17.82
C SER A 544 -0.88 9.02 -17.94
N PHE A 545 -1.99 9.01 -17.22
CA PHE A 545 -2.92 7.88 -17.23
C PHE A 545 -4.37 8.32 -17.02
N LEU A 546 -5.28 7.50 -17.49
CA LEU A 546 -6.72 7.63 -17.27
C LEU A 546 -7.14 6.74 -16.09
N ARG A 547 -7.90 7.30 -15.17
CA ARG A 547 -8.72 6.61 -14.18
C ARG A 547 -10.18 6.78 -14.56
N GLU A 548 -10.93 5.70 -14.74
CA GLU A 548 -12.32 5.75 -15.21
C GLU A 548 -13.21 4.94 -14.28
N SER A 549 -14.29 5.56 -13.81
CA SER A 549 -15.41 4.92 -13.10
C SER A 549 -16.67 4.96 -13.96
N ALA A 550 -17.79 4.45 -13.46
CA ALA A 550 -19.08 4.56 -14.13
C ALA A 550 -19.59 6.02 -14.26
N GLU A 551 -19.07 6.92 -13.43
CA GLU A 551 -19.58 8.29 -13.29
C GLU A 551 -18.68 9.35 -13.93
N GLN A 552 -17.38 9.09 -14.01
CA GLN A 552 -16.41 10.13 -14.37
C GLN A 552 -15.09 9.58 -14.91
N ARG A 553 -14.39 10.43 -15.65
CA ARG A 553 -13.03 10.21 -16.14
C ARG A 553 -12.07 11.20 -15.49
N ALA A 554 -10.95 10.69 -15.00
CA ALA A 554 -9.85 11.49 -14.46
C ALA A 554 -8.57 11.23 -15.27
N ILE A 555 -8.02 12.26 -15.89
CA ILE A 555 -6.71 12.19 -16.55
C ILE A 555 -5.68 12.84 -15.64
N VAL A 556 -4.70 12.06 -15.24
CA VAL A 556 -3.57 12.51 -14.43
C VAL A 556 -2.38 12.78 -15.33
N VAL A 557 -1.74 13.93 -15.15
CA VAL A 557 -0.49 14.28 -15.83
C VAL A 557 0.54 14.68 -14.78
N ALA A 558 1.66 13.96 -14.76
CA ALA A 558 2.78 14.18 -13.86
C ALA A 558 4.06 14.37 -14.66
N LYS A 559 4.76 15.51 -14.45
CA LYS A 559 6.01 15.85 -15.12
C LYS A 559 7.12 16.04 -14.08
N ARG A 560 8.19 15.24 -14.16
CA ARG A 560 9.35 15.37 -13.26
C ARG A 560 10.30 16.51 -13.61
N ALA A 561 10.18 17.05 -14.82
CA ALA A 561 10.93 18.18 -15.34
C ALA A 561 10.15 18.82 -16.51
N PRO A 562 10.46 20.07 -16.89
CA PRO A 562 9.93 20.67 -18.10
C PRO A 562 10.26 19.80 -19.33
N ASP A 563 9.26 19.63 -20.18
CA ASP A 563 9.39 18.89 -21.44
C ASP A 563 8.56 19.55 -22.56
N SER A 564 8.58 18.92 -23.76
CA SER A 564 7.84 19.38 -24.94
C SER A 564 6.41 18.83 -25.04
N VAL A 565 5.92 18.13 -24.00
CA VAL A 565 4.58 17.53 -24.00
C VAL A 565 3.53 18.60 -23.70
N TYR A 566 2.78 18.99 -24.72
CA TYR A 566 1.70 20.01 -24.65
C TYR A 566 0.31 19.43 -24.87
N ARG A 567 0.23 18.14 -25.17
CA ARG A 567 -1.03 17.43 -25.38
C ARG A 567 -0.88 15.96 -25.05
N ILE A 568 -1.94 15.35 -24.52
CA ILE A 568 -2.00 13.93 -24.20
C ILE A 568 -2.87 13.23 -25.24
N ALA A 569 -2.40 12.15 -25.83
CA ALA A 569 -3.18 11.32 -26.72
C ALA A 569 -4.26 10.59 -25.91
N VAL A 570 -5.53 10.77 -26.28
CA VAL A 570 -6.69 10.21 -25.56
C VAL A 570 -7.61 9.36 -26.44
N ALA A 571 -7.45 9.42 -27.75
CA ALA A 571 -8.27 8.64 -28.70
C ALA A 571 -8.22 7.14 -28.43
N HIS A 572 -7.03 6.60 -28.12
CA HIS A 572 -6.86 5.19 -27.78
C HIS A 572 -7.53 4.79 -26.45
N ALA A 573 -7.83 5.75 -25.59
CA ALA A 573 -8.62 5.54 -24.39
C ALA A 573 -10.12 5.74 -24.64
N ALA A 574 -10.52 5.82 -25.89
CA ALA A 574 -11.90 6.05 -26.33
C ALA A 574 -12.54 7.31 -25.71
N VAL A 575 -11.75 8.35 -25.51
CA VAL A 575 -12.27 9.67 -25.14
C VAL A 575 -12.65 10.40 -26.43
N PRO A 576 -13.94 10.76 -26.62
CA PRO A 576 -14.40 11.41 -27.84
C PRO A 576 -13.85 12.84 -27.99
N ASP A 577 -13.66 13.26 -29.24
CA ASP A 577 -13.45 14.66 -29.55
C ASP A 577 -14.65 15.48 -29.07
N GLY A 578 -14.37 16.66 -28.59
CA GLY A 578 -15.39 17.52 -28.00
C GLY A 578 -15.60 17.34 -26.49
N THR A 579 -15.06 16.26 -25.88
CA THR A 579 -15.12 16.08 -24.42
C THR A 579 -14.35 17.22 -23.75
N THR A 580 -15.02 17.89 -22.81
CA THR A 580 -14.40 18.97 -22.00
C THR A 580 -13.91 18.41 -20.68
N PHE A 581 -12.70 18.77 -20.33
CA PHE A 581 -12.06 18.47 -19.06
C PHE A 581 -11.73 19.75 -18.30
N LYS A 582 -11.86 19.70 -16.98
CA LYS A 582 -11.41 20.75 -16.07
C LYS A 582 -10.25 20.23 -15.21
N ASP A 583 -9.13 20.92 -15.23
CA ASP A 583 -8.04 20.64 -14.29
C ASP A 583 -8.39 21.20 -12.91
N LEU A 584 -8.56 20.32 -11.95
CA LEU A 584 -8.97 20.67 -10.59
C LEU A 584 -7.88 21.39 -9.79
N LEU A 585 -6.61 21.27 -10.21
CA LEU A 585 -5.48 21.89 -9.50
C LEU A 585 -5.25 23.33 -9.96
N SER A 586 -5.55 23.65 -11.23
CA SER A 586 -5.34 25.01 -11.78
C SER A 586 -6.65 25.73 -12.12
N GLY A 587 -7.78 25.02 -12.11
CA GLY A 587 -9.09 25.54 -12.53
C GLY A 587 -9.27 25.72 -14.05
N ARG A 588 -8.27 25.36 -14.87
CA ARG A 588 -8.31 25.52 -16.33
C ARG A 588 -9.22 24.49 -16.97
N GLU A 589 -9.81 24.86 -18.09
CA GLU A 589 -10.62 23.96 -18.92
C GLU A 589 -9.93 23.72 -20.27
N ALA A 590 -10.07 22.51 -20.80
CA ALA A 590 -9.61 22.14 -22.12
C ALA A 590 -10.58 21.17 -22.78
N ARG A 591 -10.68 21.24 -24.12
CA ARG A 591 -11.52 20.36 -24.93
C ARG A 591 -10.66 19.42 -25.76
N CYS A 592 -11.06 18.16 -25.84
CA CYS A 592 -10.39 17.18 -26.69
C CYS A 592 -10.62 17.48 -28.16
N GLU A 593 -9.55 17.50 -28.95
CA GLU A 593 -9.58 17.77 -30.40
C GLU A 593 -8.61 16.86 -31.12
N ALA A 594 -9.02 16.29 -32.25
CA ALA A 594 -8.23 15.39 -33.09
C ALA A 594 -7.56 14.24 -32.30
N GLY A 595 -8.27 13.72 -31.27
CA GLY A 595 -7.80 12.62 -30.42
C GLY A 595 -6.82 13.01 -29.32
N TYR A 596 -6.67 14.30 -29.02
CA TYR A 596 -5.75 14.82 -28.01
C TYR A 596 -6.46 15.75 -27.02
N LEU A 597 -6.02 15.70 -25.76
CA LEU A 597 -6.33 16.70 -24.75
C LEU A 597 -5.14 17.69 -24.68
N PRO A 598 -5.36 18.99 -24.98
CA PRO A 598 -4.35 20.03 -24.73
C PRO A 598 -4.08 20.15 -23.23
N ILE A 599 -2.81 20.27 -22.85
CA ILE A 599 -2.38 20.41 -21.45
C ILE A 599 -1.52 21.67 -21.27
N HIS A 600 -1.40 22.13 -20.03
CA HIS A 600 -0.54 23.28 -19.70
C HIS A 600 0.86 22.85 -19.21
N HIS A 601 1.73 23.83 -18.95
CA HIS A 601 3.11 23.58 -18.55
C HIS A 601 3.30 23.07 -17.12
N GLY A 602 2.27 23.16 -16.25
CA GLY A 602 2.37 22.75 -14.85
C GLY A 602 2.81 21.29 -14.69
N ALA A 603 3.63 21.04 -13.69
CA ALA A 603 4.17 19.69 -13.42
C ALA A 603 3.12 18.70 -12.94
N THR A 604 2.06 19.18 -12.31
CA THR A 604 0.98 18.39 -11.74
C THR A 604 -0.38 18.84 -12.29
N GLN A 605 -1.15 17.93 -12.86
CA GLN A 605 -2.47 18.23 -13.41
C GLN A 605 -3.44 17.07 -13.15
N LEU A 606 -4.67 17.39 -12.79
CA LEU A 606 -5.76 16.43 -12.57
C LEU A 606 -7.01 16.89 -13.31
N TRP A 607 -7.19 16.38 -14.50
CA TRP A 607 -8.27 16.74 -15.43
C TRP A 607 -9.48 15.84 -15.23
N ILE A 608 -10.63 16.41 -14.94
CA ILE A 608 -11.89 15.68 -14.70
C ILE A 608 -12.93 16.02 -15.75
N SER A 609 -13.59 14.98 -16.26
CA SER A 609 -14.83 15.08 -17.04
C SER A 609 -15.91 14.28 -16.31
N SER A 610 -17.04 14.92 -16.04
CA SER A 610 -18.24 14.30 -15.45
C SER A 610 -19.15 13.66 -16.49
N SER A 611 -18.91 13.89 -17.78
CA SER A 611 -19.73 13.36 -18.86
C SER A 611 -19.14 12.08 -19.39
N LEU A 612 -19.83 10.96 -19.13
CA LEU A 612 -19.72 9.69 -19.86
C LEU A 612 -20.77 9.62 -21.01
N ALA A 613 -21.55 10.69 -21.16
CA ALA A 613 -22.60 10.79 -22.16
C ALA A 613 -22.06 11.28 -23.51
#